data_dbf02253afa7ebaca6c39fc1f06ce849
#
_entry.id   dbf02253afa7ebaca6c39fc1f06ce849
#
_cell.length_a   1.000
_cell.length_b   1.000
_cell.length_c   1.000
_cell.angle_alpha   90.00
_cell.angle_beta   90.00
_cell.angle_gamma   90.00
#
_symmetry.space_group_name_H-M   'P 1'
#
loop_
_entity.id
_entity.type
_entity.pdbx_description
1 polymer ?
#
loop_
_entity_poly.entity_id
_entity_poly.type
_entity_poly.pdbx_seq_one_letter_code
_entity_poly.pdbx_strand_id
1 'polypeptide(L)'
;MKVLVFESSAIYRSIIKEIFNSNPNLTLCDFAGSDADFIEKLRIHHPDCISIDATVLTEKEIYRTFNQVQKLKLPSIFFISDSQKNLRTPENVVLFSKPKFESFSSKQIEECAIGLEMTYNQILKKMYSVPSLLHKMDSSSQESHNHQIINDMQKHSSSSFQALCIGVSTGGPTTIMELLNGLGSSFPVPIFITQHIDSIFDKNLIDWLSSEAKIPVHLAKNNIKPLPGHVYFAPADEHLTFISYPENDFHMILNHDAPVNFLRPAVDKMFGSAVKVFGKNCIAVILTGMGSDGARECLNLKKLGAYTITQDEASCVIYGMPKAAYEMGAACEVLPLSQIPQRLWSLVS
;
A
#
# COMPACT_ATOMS: atom_id res chain seq x y z
N MET A 1 -18.38 2.35 0.48
CA MET A 1 -18.36 3.69 1.11
C MET A 1 -18.98 4.69 0.16
N LYS A 2 -20.08 5.33 0.56
CA LYS A 2 -20.84 6.29 -0.25
C LYS A 2 -20.25 7.68 -0.09
N VAL A 3 -19.89 8.35 -1.19
CA VAL A 3 -19.26 9.66 -1.18
C VAL A 3 -20.08 10.67 -1.98
N LEU A 4 -20.39 11.81 -1.37
CA LEU A 4 -20.97 12.96 -2.06
C LEU A 4 -19.84 13.94 -2.40
N VAL A 5 -19.78 14.41 -3.65
CA VAL A 5 -18.72 15.27 -4.15
C VAL A 5 -19.22 16.65 -4.48
N PHE A 6 -18.62 17.68 -3.89
CA PHE A 6 -18.81 19.08 -4.26
C PHE A 6 -17.75 19.48 -5.29
N GLU A 7 -18.13 19.54 -6.55
CA GLU A 7 -17.26 19.90 -7.67
C GLU A 7 -18.08 20.64 -8.74
N SER A 8 -17.66 21.84 -9.07
CA SER A 8 -18.34 22.70 -10.04
C SER A 8 -17.91 22.43 -11.50
N SER A 9 -16.69 21.98 -11.70
CA SER A 9 -16.13 21.75 -13.04
C SER A 9 -16.65 20.46 -13.68
N ALA A 10 -17.25 20.58 -14.86
CA ALA A 10 -17.76 19.43 -15.63
C ALA A 10 -16.63 18.46 -16.05
N ILE A 11 -15.44 18.98 -16.34
CA ILE A 11 -14.27 18.18 -16.71
C ILE A 11 -13.82 17.33 -15.50
N TYR A 12 -13.66 17.95 -14.33
CA TYR A 12 -13.28 17.22 -13.12
C TYR A 12 -14.33 16.21 -12.69
N ARG A 13 -15.63 16.47 -12.87
CA ARG A 13 -16.69 15.49 -12.59
C ARG A 13 -16.54 14.22 -13.43
N SER A 14 -16.16 14.34 -14.71
CA SER A 14 -15.91 13.16 -15.57
C SER A 14 -14.74 12.33 -15.03
N ILE A 15 -13.65 12.98 -14.66
CA ILE A 15 -12.47 12.32 -14.12
C ILE A 15 -12.78 11.64 -12.77
N ILE A 16 -13.49 12.34 -11.88
CA ILE A 16 -13.91 11.80 -10.59
C ILE A 16 -14.80 10.57 -10.78
N LYS A 17 -15.71 10.57 -11.76
CA LYS A 17 -16.50 9.38 -12.10
C LYS A 17 -15.63 8.18 -12.46
N GLU A 18 -14.59 8.38 -13.26
CA GLU A 18 -13.66 7.31 -13.64
C GLU A 18 -12.89 6.80 -12.42
N ILE A 19 -12.43 7.72 -11.54
CA ILE A 19 -11.76 7.36 -10.28
C ILE A 19 -12.66 6.49 -9.40
N PHE A 20 -13.93 6.87 -9.21
CA PHE A 20 -14.86 6.10 -8.39
C PHE A 20 -15.24 4.77 -9.04
N ASN A 21 -15.34 4.72 -10.37
CA ASN A 21 -15.65 3.48 -11.10
C ASN A 21 -14.47 2.47 -11.08
N SER A 22 -13.24 2.94 -10.87
CA SER A 22 -12.06 2.07 -10.78
C SER A 22 -11.88 1.40 -9.41
N ASN A 23 -12.66 1.80 -8.39
CA ASN A 23 -12.55 1.24 -7.04
C ASN A 23 -13.91 0.77 -6.52
N PRO A 24 -14.15 -0.55 -6.38
CA PRO A 24 -15.44 -1.09 -5.95
C PRO A 24 -15.83 -0.73 -4.51
N ASN A 25 -14.88 -0.29 -3.69
CA ASN A 25 -15.12 0.11 -2.30
C ASN A 25 -15.65 1.55 -2.17
N LEU A 26 -15.56 2.34 -3.26
CA LEU A 26 -16.04 3.71 -3.32
C LEU A 26 -17.30 3.77 -4.20
N THR A 27 -18.34 4.41 -3.72
CA THR A 27 -19.59 4.65 -4.46
C THR A 27 -19.83 6.13 -4.54
N LEU A 28 -19.77 6.70 -5.72
CA LEU A 28 -20.18 8.09 -5.95
C LEU A 28 -21.70 8.20 -5.82
N CYS A 29 -22.16 8.97 -4.83
CA CYS A 29 -23.59 9.25 -4.66
C CYS A 29 -24.09 10.20 -5.74
N ASP A 30 -23.51 11.39 -5.79
CA ASP A 30 -23.83 12.45 -6.76
C ASP A 30 -22.77 13.56 -6.69
N PHE A 31 -22.88 14.54 -7.61
CA PHE A 31 -22.13 15.80 -7.58
C PHE A 31 -23.03 16.95 -7.17
N ALA A 32 -22.53 17.78 -6.26
CA ALA A 32 -23.14 19.06 -5.96
C ALA A 32 -22.38 20.21 -6.66
N GLY A 33 -23.11 21.17 -7.17
CA GLY A 33 -22.54 22.35 -7.85
C GLY A 33 -22.75 23.67 -7.12
N SER A 34 -23.54 23.66 -6.03
CA SER A 34 -23.79 24.81 -5.16
C SER A 34 -24.07 24.37 -3.74
N ASP A 35 -23.98 25.30 -2.78
CA ASP A 35 -24.23 25.01 -1.36
C ASP A 35 -25.68 24.50 -1.13
N ALA A 36 -26.67 25.06 -1.81
CA ALA A 36 -28.07 24.61 -1.68
C ALA A 36 -28.25 23.20 -2.21
N ASP A 37 -27.71 22.88 -3.38
CA ASP A 37 -27.70 21.57 -4.00
C ASP A 37 -26.96 20.54 -3.12
N PHE A 38 -25.83 20.95 -2.52
CA PHE A 38 -25.06 20.09 -1.60
C PHE A 38 -25.86 19.69 -0.37
N ILE A 39 -26.54 20.67 0.27
CA ILE A 39 -27.38 20.40 1.46
C ILE A 39 -28.56 19.49 1.13
N GLU A 40 -29.19 19.68 -0.01
CA GLU A 40 -30.28 18.84 -0.48
C GLU A 40 -29.80 17.40 -0.70
N LYS A 41 -28.67 17.21 -1.41
CA LYS A 41 -28.10 15.92 -1.73
C LYS A 41 -27.56 15.18 -0.49
N LEU A 42 -27.06 15.88 0.52
CA LEU A 42 -26.72 15.28 1.83
C LEU A 42 -27.95 14.60 2.46
N ARG A 43 -29.13 15.23 2.36
CA ARG A 43 -30.37 14.67 2.92
C ARG A 43 -30.91 13.51 2.11
N ILE A 44 -30.75 13.53 0.79
CA ILE A 44 -31.26 12.47 -0.11
C ILE A 44 -30.37 11.22 -0.05
N HIS A 45 -29.05 11.39 -0.12
CA HIS A 45 -28.13 10.26 -0.35
C HIS A 45 -27.57 9.66 0.95
N HIS A 46 -27.61 10.39 2.07
CA HIS A 46 -26.99 9.98 3.34
C HIS A 46 -25.58 9.41 3.11
N PRO A 47 -24.62 10.22 2.61
CA PRO A 47 -23.29 9.75 2.32
C PRO A 47 -22.51 9.39 3.59
N ASP A 48 -21.59 8.43 3.48
CA ASP A 48 -20.66 8.08 4.55
C ASP A 48 -19.52 9.12 4.67
N CYS A 49 -19.17 9.74 3.53
CA CYS A 49 -18.07 10.69 3.40
C CYS A 49 -18.40 11.79 2.40
N ILE A 50 -17.64 12.89 2.44
CA ILE A 50 -17.75 13.98 1.48
C ILE A 50 -16.39 14.38 0.91
N SER A 51 -16.37 14.77 -0.37
CA SER A 51 -15.23 15.42 -1.02
C SER A 51 -15.63 16.85 -1.44
N ILE A 52 -14.74 17.80 -1.21
CA ILE A 52 -15.01 19.22 -1.55
C ILE A 52 -13.82 19.79 -2.31
N ASP A 53 -14.07 20.34 -3.50
CA ASP A 53 -13.08 21.15 -4.20
C ASP A 53 -12.95 22.53 -3.53
N ALA A 54 -11.85 22.74 -2.83
CA ALA A 54 -11.53 23.98 -2.17
C ALA A 54 -10.54 24.86 -2.95
N THR A 55 -10.08 24.43 -4.11
CA THR A 55 -9.07 25.16 -4.90
C THR A 55 -9.53 26.54 -5.37
N VAL A 56 -10.84 26.69 -5.54
CA VAL A 56 -11.49 27.95 -5.98
C VAL A 56 -11.97 28.80 -4.81
N LEU A 57 -11.86 28.31 -3.57
CA LEU A 57 -12.32 29.01 -2.37
C LEU A 57 -11.21 29.88 -1.77
N THR A 58 -11.60 31.01 -1.21
CA THR A 58 -10.73 31.83 -0.35
C THR A 58 -10.51 31.11 1.00
N GLU A 59 -9.43 31.43 1.69
CA GLU A 59 -9.13 30.85 3.01
C GLU A 59 -10.30 31.04 4.01
N LYS A 60 -10.95 32.20 3.99
CA LYS A 60 -12.12 32.49 4.84
C LYS A 60 -13.31 31.57 4.53
N GLU A 61 -13.55 31.28 3.27
CA GLU A 61 -14.60 30.35 2.83
C GLU A 61 -14.26 28.92 3.21
N ILE A 62 -13.01 28.51 3.07
CA ILE A 62 -12.55 27.20 3.51
C ILE A 62 -12.81 26.98 5.01
N TYR A 63 -12.42 27.92 5.87
CA TYR A 63 -12.68 27.82 7.31
C TYR A 63 -14.18 27.83 7.64
N ARG A 64 -14.99 28.58 6.89
CA ARG A 64 -16.45 28.53 7.04
C ARG A 64 -16.99 27.14 6.69
N THR A 65 -16.49 26.54 5.62
CA THR A 65 -16.88 25.19 5.19
C THR A 65 -16.39 24.14 6.18
N PHE A 66 -15.18 24.27 6.73
CA PHE A 66 -14.69 23.40 7.83
C PHE A 66 -15.66 23.38 9.01
N ASN A 67 -16.13 24.55 9.45
CA ASN A 67 -17.09 24.64 10.55
C ASN A 67 -18.44 23.96 10.22
N GLN A 68 -18.85 23.98 8.96
CA GLN A 68 -20.07 23.31 8.52
C GLN A 68 -19.90 21.79 8.51
N VAL A 69 -18.84 21.26 7.90
CA VAL A 69 -18.58 19.81 7.83
C VAL A 69 -18.25 19.20 9.20
N GLN A 70 -17.65 19.99 10.10
CA GLN A 70 -17.41 19.55 11.47
C GLN A 70 -18.74 19.27 12.22
N LYS A 71 -19.76 20.09 12.01
CA LYS A 71 -21.10 19.90 12.57
C LYS A 71 -21.80 18.67 12.01
N LEU A 72 -21.52 18.30 10.77
CA LEU A 72 -22.06 17.10 10.12
C LEU A 72 -21.45 15.82 10.65
N LYS A 73 -20.27 15.90 11.29
CA LYS A 73 -19.48 14.74 11.76
C LYS A 73 -19.22 13.71 10.67
N LEU A 74 -19.12 14.12 9.41
CA LEU A 74 -18.79 13.27 8.29
C LEU A 74 -17.30 13.39 7.95
N PRO A 75 -16.61 12.28 7.66
CA PRO A 75 -15.27 12.30 7.10
C PRO A 75 -15.25 13.12 5.82
N SER A 76 -14.30 14.06 5.74
CA SER A 76 -14.28 15.04 4.65
C SER A 76 -12.89 15.18 4.07
N ILE A 77 -12.78 15.08 2.75
CA ILE A 77 -11.57 15.39 1.99
C ILE A 77 -11.75 16.73 1.29
N PHE A 78 -10.82 17.65 1.52
CA PHE A 78 -10.76 18.93 0.81
C PHE A 78 -9.63 18.90 -0.21
N PHE A 79 -9.97 18.96 -1.49
CA PHE A 79 -9.00 19.16 -2.54
C PHE A 79 -8.52 20.62 -2.52
N ILE A 80 -7.21 20.80 -2.39
CA ILE A 80 -6.56 22.10 -2.20
C ILE A 80 -5.48 22.34 -3.25
N SER A 81 -5.14 23.62 -3.45
CA SER A 81 -3.96 24.06 -4.19
C SER A 81 -2.71 24.08 -3.29
N ASP A 82 -1.53 24.20 -3.90
CA ASP A 82 -0.26 24.26 -3.17
C ASP A 82 -0.18 25.43 -2.17
N SER A 83 -0.85 26.54 -2.46
CA SER A 83 -0.90 27.71 -1.57
C SER A 83 -1.75 27.51 -0.31
N GLN A 84 -2.58 26.47 -0.27
CA GLN A 84 -3.54 26.18 0.80
C GLN A 84 -3.09 25.05 1.75
N LYS A 85 -1.87 24.53 1.60
CA LYS A 85 -1.37 23.37 2.37
C LYS A 85 -1.22 23.58 3.88
N ASN A 86 -1.11 24.81 4.34
CA ASN A 86 -0.82 25.13 5.75
C ASN A 86 -2.08 25.43 6.58
N LEU A 87 -3.26 25.09 6.10
CA LEU A 87 -4.52 25.32 6.82
C LEU A 87 -4.63 24.36 8.02
N ARG A 88 -5.11 24.88 9.16
CA ARG A 88 -5.45 24.04 10.31
C ARG A 88 -6.80 23.36 10.10
N THR A 89 -6.83 22.04 10.12
CA THR A 89 -8.03 21.25 9.85
C THR A 89 -8.71 20.75 11.12
N PRO A 90 -10.05 20.60 11.13
CA PRO A 90 -10.78 19.81 12.11
C PRO A 90 -10.39 18.31 12.04
N GLU A 91 -10.71 17.54 13.09
CA GLU A 91 -10.37 16.11 13.17
C GLU A 91 -10.98 15.26 12.05
N ASN A 92 -12.16 15.64 11.56
CA ASN A 92 -12.87 14.94 10.48
C ASN A 92 -12.52 15.45 9.08
N VAL A 93 -11.50 16.29 8.93
CA VAL A 93 -11.08 16.90 7.66
C VAL A 93 -9.62 16.56 7.36
N VAL A 94 -9.35 16.12 6.13
CA VAL A 94 -8.01 15.96 5.58
C VAL A 94 -7.89 16.81 4.32
N LEU A 95 -6.75 17.49 4.16
CA LEU A 95 -6.40 18.23 2.95
C LEU A 95 -5.71 17.30 1.97
N PHE A 96 -6.15 17.35 0.74
CA PHE A 96 -5.61 16.56 -0.36
C PHE A 96 -5.22 17.49 -1.51
N SER A 97 -3.99 17.43 -1.97
CA SER A 97 -3.57 18.24 -3.12
C SER A 97 -4.37 17.86 -4.35
N LYS A 98 -5.09 18.83 -4.94
CA LYS A 98 -5.84 18.56 -6.17
C LYS A 98 -4.87 18.22 -7.30
N PRO A 99 -4.97 17.03 -7.90
CA PRO A 99 -4.11 16.65 -9.00
C PRO A 99 -4.24 17.64 -10.17
N LYS A 100 -3.12 18.00 -10.80
CA LYS A 100 -3.12 18.85 -12.01
C LYS A 100 -3.25 17.94 -13.22
N PHE A 101 -4.33 18.09 -13.95
CA PHE A 101 -4.67 17.19 -15.07
C PHE A 101 -4.47 17.85 -16.41
N GLU A 102 -3.57 17.31 -17.21
CA GLU A 102 -3.58 17.50 -18.66
C GLU A 102 -4.04 16.22 -19.39
N SER A 103 -3.82 15.06 -18.80
CA SER A 103 -4.40 13.76 -19.21
C SER A 103 -4.16 12.71 -18.12
N PHE A 104 -5.14 11.85 -17.81
CA PHE A 104 -4.97 10.74 -16.89
C PHE A 104 -4.77 9.43 -17.67
N SER A 105 -3.75 8.68 -17.29
CA SER A 105 -3.68 7.27 -17.61
C SER A 105 -4.61 6.48 -16.69
N SER A 106 -5.11 5.32 -17.13
CA SER A 106 -5.93 4.41 -16.30
C SER A 106 -5.25 4.09 -14.98
N LYS A 107 -3.92 3.99 -14.95
CA LYS A 107 -3.12 3.75 -13.75
C LYS A 107 -3.22 4.90 -12.73
N GLN A 108 -3.13 6.14 -13.18
CA GLN A 108 -3.27 7.31 -12.30
C GLN A 108 -4.68 7.43 -11.71
N ILE A 109 -5.70 7.02 -12.46
CA ILE A 109 -7.08 6.96 -11.98
C ILE A 109 -7.22 5.94 -10.85
N GLU A 110 -6.69 4.73 -11.00
CA GLU A 110 -6.69 3.70 -9.96
C GLU A 110 -5.93 4.14 -8.70
N GLU A 111 -4.75 4.73 -8.86
CA GLU A 111 -3.94 5.25 -7.75
C GLU A 111 -4.67 6.35 -6.97
N CYS A 112 -5.34 7.26 -7.67
CA CYS A 112 -6.20 8.28 -7.04
C CYS A 112 -7.35 7.64 -6.25
N ALA A 113 -8.01 6.62 -6.80
CA ALA A 113 -9.11 5.94 -6.14
C ALA A 113 -8.68 5.24 -4.85
N ILE A 114 -7.52 4.57 -4.87
CA ILE A 114 -6.92 3.94 -3.69
C ILE A 114 -6.55 4.99 -2.64
N GLY A 115 -5.90 6.07 -3.05
CA GLY A 115 -5.53 7.17 -2.15
C GLY A 115 -6.73 7.82 -1.46
N LEU A 116 -7.83 8.02 -2.18
CA LEU A 116 -9.08 8.53 -1.61
C LEU A 116 -9.69 7.55 -0.60
N GLU A 117 -9.79 6.27 -0.95
CA GLU A 117 -10.31 5.24 -0.05
C GLU A 117 -9.51 5.18 1.26
N MET A 118 -8.18 5.14 1.16
CA MET A 118 -7.29 5.12 2.33
C MET A 118 -7.50 6.35 3.20
N THR A 119 -7.57 7.53 2.60
CA THR A 119 -7.75 8.79 3.31
C THR A 119 -9.09 8.81 4.06
N TYR A 120 -10.18 8.37 3.44
CA TYR A 120 -11.48 8.26 4.12
C TYR A 120 -11.45 7.27 5.27
N ASN A 121 -10.82 6.10 5.08
CA ASN A 121 -10.69 5.09 6.14
C ASN A 121 -9.88 5.61 7.33
N GLN A 122 -8.82 6.40 7.10
CA GLN A 122 -8.07 7.08 8.17
C GLN A 122 -8.94 8.04 8.98
N ILE A 123 -9.71 8.88 8.30
CA ILE A 123 -10.60 9.84 8.98
C ILE A 123 -11.65 9.09 9.79
N LEU A 124 -12.27 8.05 9.22
CA LEU A 124 -13.26 7.21 9.91
C LEU A 124 -12.69 6.59 11.18
N LYS A 125 -11.50 5.99 11.12
CA LYS A 125 -10.83 5.42 12.29
C LYS A 125 -10.55 6.49 13.34
N LYS A 126 -10.04 7.65 12.96
CA LYS A 126 -9.74 8.76 13.87
C LYS A 126 -11.00 9.27 14.58
N MET A 127 -12.14 9.35 13.86
CA MET A 127 -13.42 9.84 14.40
C MET A 127 -14.13 8.81 15.27
N TYR A 128 -13.98 7.52 14.95
CA TYR A 128 -14.72 6.42 15.60
C TYR A 128 -13.82 5.46 16.38
N SER A 129 -12.65 5.92 16.87
CA SER A 129 -11.78 5.13 17.73
C SER A 129 -12.51 4.77 19.02
N VAL A 130 -13.22 3.65 18.97
CA VAL A 130 -13.75 2.95 20.15
C VAL A 130 -12.63 2.05 20.67
N PRO A 131 -12.39 1.96 22.02
CA PRO A 131 -11.45 0.99 22.56
C PRO A 131 -11.85 -0.42 22.12
N SER A 132 -10.90 -1.14 21.54
CA SER A 132 -11.09 -2.48 21.01
C SER A 132 -11.62 -3.43 22.08
N LEU A 133 -12.89 -3.81 22.00
CA LEU A 133 -13.42 -4.99 22.68
C LEU A 133 -12.99 -6.22 21.87
N LEU A 134 -12.02 -6.94 22.42
CA LEU A 134 -11.55 -8.24 21.99
C LEU A 134 -12.73 -9.20 21.79
N HIS A 135 -13.02 -9.60 20.58
CA HIS A 135 -13.79 -10.80 20.30
C HIS A 135 -12.83 -12.00 20.29
N LYS A 136 -12.93 -12.79 21.35
CA LYS A 136 -12.49 -14.18 21.37
C LYS A 136 -13.37 -14.94 20.39
N MET A 137 -12.78 -15.55 19.39
CA MET A 137 -13.40 -16.65 18.66
C MET A 137 -12.55 -17.90 18.85
N ASP A 138 -13.22 -18.92 19.32
CA ASP A 138 -12.71 -20.23 19.69
C ASP A 138 -12.11 -20.98 18.49
N SER A 139 -10.98 -21.60 18.79
CA SER A 139 -10.34 -22.60 17.96
C SER A 139 -11.06 -23.92 18.07
N SER A 140 -11.57 -24.49 17.00
CA SER A 140 -11.66 -25.93 16.86
C SER A 140 -11.70 -26.38 15.40
N SER A 141 -10.85 -27.40 15.16
CA SER A 141 -10.84 -28.35 14.05
C SER A 141 -10.30 -27.92 12.68
N GLN A 142 -9.07 -28.35 12.38
CA GLN A 142 -8.84 -29.43 11.39
C GLN A 142 -7.36 -29.81 11.31
N GLU A 143 -7.04 -30.94 11.92
CA GLU A 143 -5.87 -31.74 11.60
C GLU A 143 -6.19 -32.58 10.35
N SER A 144 -5.39 -32.44 9.32
CA SER A 144 -4.95 -33.48 8.39
C SER A 144 -4.52 -32.89 7.06
N HIS A 145 -3.21 -32.67 6.91
CA HIS A 145 -2.44 -32.69 5.63
C HIS A 145 -0.94 -32.44 5.88
N ASN A 146 -0.41 -33.13 6.92
CA ASN A 146 0.93 -32.78 7.47
C ASN A 146 2.07 -33.78 7.12
N HIS A 147 2.01 -34.54 6.04
CA HIS A 147 3.10 -35.55 5.82
C HIS A 147 4.04 -35.31 4.63
N GLN A 148 3.78 -34.33 3.76
CA GLN A 148 4.69 -34.01 2.65
C GLN A 148 5.56 -32.78 2.87
N ILE A 149 5.13 -31.89 3.78
CA ILE A 149 5.84 -30.61 4.09
C ILE A 149 7.09 -30.85 4.97
N ILE A 150 7.15 -31.97 5.71
CA ILE A 150 8.23 -32.23 6.68
C ILE A 150 9.56 -32.56 6.00
N ASN A 151 9.56 -33.10 4.80
CA ASN A 151 10.82 -33.52 4.10
C ASN A 151 11.56 -32.34 3.43
N ASP A 152 10.85 -31.23 3.10
CA ASP A 152 11.50 -30.01 2.59
C ASP A 152 12.00 -29.10 3.72
N MET A 153 11.44 -29.20 4.93
CA MET A 153 11.87 -28.44 6.11
C MET A 153 13.28 -28.85 6.62
N GLN A 154 13.76 -30.05 6.30
CA GLN A 154 15.08 -30.55 6.75
C GLN A 154 16.27 -30.05 5.92
N LYS A 155 16.05 -29.33 4.80
CA LYS A 155 17.12 -28.82 3.94
C LYS A 155 17.60 -27.40 4.25
N HIS A 156 16.90 -26.67 5.10
CA HIS A 156 17.25 -25.29 5.47
C HIS A 156 17.72 -25.16 6.93
N SER A 157 18.44 -26.14 7.44
CA SER A 157 19.08 -26.00 8.75
C SER A 157 20.19 -24.94 8.67
N SER A 158 20.01 -23.83 9.38
CA SER A 158 20.99 -22.80 9.73
C SER A 158 21.49 -21.84 8.64
N SER A 159 20.73 -21.47 7.60
CA SER A 159 21.05 -20.28 6.83
C SER A 159 20.27 -19.10 7.40
N SER A 160 20.93 -18.21 8.12
CA SER A 160 20.30 -16.99 8.61
C SER A 160 19.89 -16.13 7.40
N PHE A 161 18.60 -16.03 7.11
CA PHE A 161 18.12 -15.06 6.14
C PHE A 161 18.55 -13.65 6.56
N GLN A 162 18.94 -12.84 5.57
CA GLN A 162 19.45 -11.48 5.80
C GLN A 162 18.41 -10.41 5.49
N ALA A 163 17.42 -10.73 4.66
CA ALA A 163 16.45 -9.76 4.16
C ALA A 163 15.14 -10.44 3.72
N LEU A 164 14.02 -9.73 3.96
CA LEU A 164 12.72 -10.00 3.36
C LEU A 164 12.42 -8.90 2.33
N CYS A 165 12.31 -9.27 1.05
CA CYS A 165 12.01 -8.36 -0.05
C CYS A 165 10.58 -8.62 -0.57
N ILE A 166 9.75 -7.59 -0.69
CA ILE A 166 8.34 -7.70 -1.06
C ILE A 166 8.04 -6.80 -2.25
N GLY A 167 7.48 -7.38 -3.31
CA GLY A 167 6.96 -6.66 -4.48
C GLY A 167 5.44 -6.65 -4.46
N VAL A 168 4.84 -5.49 -4.68
CA VAL A 168 3.38 -5.31 -4.60
C VAL A 168 2.91 -4.12 -5.45
N SER A 169 1.63 -4.15 -5.90
CA SER A 169 1.04 -3.06 -6.71
C SER A 169 -0.43 -2.84 -6.32
N THR A 170 -1.37 -3.00 -7.24
CA THR A 170 -2.81 -2.78 -7.01
C THR A 170 -3.33 -3.66 -5.88
N GLY A 171 -4.06 -3.06 -4.92
CA GLY A 171 -4.51 -3.72 -3.68
C GLY A 171 -3.42 -3.81 -2.60
N GLY A 172 -2.22 -3.27 -2.88
CA GLY A 172 -1.05 -3.35 -2.01
C GLY A 172 -1.23 -2.76 -0.61
N PRO A 173 -1.72 -1.53 -0.46
CA PRO A 173 -1.79 -0.88 0.85
C PRO A 173 -2.49 -1.72 1.92
N THR A 174 -3.68 -2.24 1.63
CA THR A 174 -4.44 -3.10 2.57
C THR A 174 -3.75 -4.45 2.80
N THR A 175 -3.23 -5.05 1.73
CA THR A 175 -2.48 -6.32 1.78
C THR A 175 -1.19 -6.19 2.60
N ILE A 176 -0.45 -5.10 2.44
CA ILE A 176 0.76 -4.81 3.23
C ILE A 176 0.40 -4.64 4.71
N MET A 177 -0.66 -3.88 5.02
CA MET A 177 -1.08 -3.67 6.40
C MET A 177 -1.43 -4.99 7.10
N GLU A 178 -2.18 -5.87 6.42
CA GLU A 178 -2.52 -7.20 6.95
C GLU A 178 -1.27 -8.03 7.20
N LEU A 179 -0.34 -8.06 6.22
CA LEU A 179 0.94 -8.76 6.33
C LEU A 179 1.76 -8.25 7.52
N LEU A 180 1.97 -6.92 7.63
CA LEU A 180 2.78 -6.31 8.68
C LEU A 180 2.17 -6.53 10.08
N ASN A 181 0.85 -6.48 10.20
CA ASN A 181 0.16 -6.79 11.45
C ASN A 181 0.33 -8.26 11.85
N GLY A 182 0.38 -9.17 10.89
CA GLY A 182 0.66 -10.58 11.13
C GLY A 182 2.12 -10.86 11.50
N LEU A 183 3.08 -10.06 11.02
CA LEU A 183 4.50 -10.16 11.38
C LEU A 183 4.77 -9.60 12.80
N GLY A 184 4.05 -8.55 13.20
CA GLY A 184 4.26 -7.91 14.51
C GLY A 184 5.58 -7.14 14.60
N SER A 185 6.00 -6.79 15.82
CA SER A 185 7.07 -5.80 16.08
C SER A 185 8.50 -6.37 16.16
N SER A 186 8.69 -7.68 16.12
CA SER A 186 9.99 -8.32 16.42
C SER A 186 10.51 -9.22 15.31
N PHE A 187 10.13 -8.97 14.06
CA PHE A 187 10.61 -9.76 12.92
C PHE A 187 12.14 -9.61 12.81
N PRO A 188 12.92 -10.72 12.72
CA PRO A 188 14.36 -10.66 13.02
C PRO A 188 15.24 -10.12 11.89
N VAL A 189 14.67 -9.84 10.70
CA VAL A 189 15.40 -9.28 9.55
C VAL A 189 14.75 -8.00 9.05
N PRO A 190 15.49 -7.12 8.36
CA PRO A 190 14.90 -5.94 7.71
C PRO A 190 13.96 -6.36 6.57
N ILE A 191 12.90 -5.57 6.39
CA ILE A 191 11.86 -5.80 5.39
C ILE A 191 11.92 -4.67 4.38
N PHE A 192 12.02 -5.01 3.10
CA PHE A 192 12.07 -4.06 1.99
C PHE A 192 10.84 -4.22 1.12
N ILE A 193 10.15 -3.13 0.82
CA ILE A 193 8.92 -3.14 0.05
C ILE A 193 9.05 -2.21 -1.15
N THR A 194 8.84 -2.75 -2.34
CA THR A 194 8.58 -1.96 -3.54
C THR A 194 7.09 -2.04 -3.83
N GLN A 195 6.39 -0.94 -3.52
CA GLN A 195 5.00 -0.69 -3.88
C GLN A 195 4.98 0.23 -5.10
N HIS A 196 4.30 -0.17 -6.18
CA HIS A 196 4.07 0.74 -7.30
C HIS A 196 3.10 1.83 -6.87
N ILE A 197 3.59 3.03 -6.69
CA ILE A 197 2.84 4.19 -6.19
C ILE A 197 3.39 5.47 -6.82
N ASP A 198 2.52 6.44 -7.01
CA ASP A 198 2.92 7.78 -7.44
C ASP A 198 3.44 8.60 -6.26
N SER A 199 4.34 9.56 -6.54
CA SER A 199 4.97 10.45 -5.55
C SER A 199 3.99 11.30 -4.73
N ILE A 200 2.76 11.44 -5.21
CA ILE A 200 1.70 12.14 -4.48
C ILE A 200 1.21 11.32 -3.28
N PHE A 201 1.33 9.98 -3.35
CA PHE A 201 0.74 9.05 -2.37
C PHE A 201 1.75 8.33 -1.49
N ASP A 202 3.04 8.34 -1.81
CA ASP A 202 4.05 7.59 -1.07
C ASP A 202 4.14 8.02 0.40
N LYS A 203 4.20 9.33 0.65
CA LYS A 203 4.24 9.87 2.01
C LYS A 203 2.98 9.54 2.81
N ASN A 204 1.80 9.67 2.20
CA ASN A 204 0.54 9.37 2.86
C ASN A 204 0.43 7.89 3.21
N LEU A 205 0.89 6.99 2.31
CA LEU A 205 0.95 5.55 2.58
C LEU A 205 1.86 5.27 3.78
N ILE A 206 3.06 5.85 3.80
CA ILE A 206 4.02 5.62 4.88
C ILE A 206 3.51 6.18 6.21
N ASP A 207 2.95 7.39 6.23
CA ASP A 207 2.38 8.00 7.44
C ASP A 207 1.24 7.13 8.00
N TRP A 208 0.37 6.61 7.13
CA TRP A 208 -0.70 5.69 7.53
C TRP A 208 -0.15 4.36 8.07
N LEU A 209 0.76 3.70 7.34
CA LEU A 209 1.35 2.43 7.80
C LEU A 209 2.11 2.62 9.11
N SER A 210 2.83 3.75 9.27
CA SER A 210 3.57 4.06 10.51
C SER A 210 2.67 4.28 11.71
N SER A 211 1.43 4.76 11.50
CA SER A 211 0.46 4.96 12.58
C SER A 211 -0.27 3.69 13.00
N GLU A 212 -0.44 2.73 12.09
CA GLU A 212 -1.31 1.57 12.26
C GLU A 212 -0.53 0.25 12.44
N ALA A 213 0.65 0.12 11.81
CA ALA A 213 1.45 -1.10 11.92
C ALA A 213 2.19 -1.16 13.26
N LYS A 214 2.32 -2.38 13.81
CA LYS A 214 3.08 -2.62 15.05
C LYS A 214 4.60 -2.60 14.85
N ILE A 215 5.07 -2.52 13.63
CA ILE A 215 6.46 -2.54 13.22
C ILE A 215 6.87 -1.16 12.67
N PRO A 216 8.07 -0.64 12.97
CA PRO A 216 8.52 0.65 12.45
C PRO A 216 8.57 0.68 10.91
N VAL A 217 7.92 1.67 10.29
CA VAL A 217 7.83 1.83 8.84
C VAL A 217 8.51 3.12 8.41
N HIS A 218 9.32 3.06 7.35
CA HIS A 218 10.12 4.18 6.85
C HIS A 218 10.11 4.23 5.32
N LEU A 219 10.27 5.42 4.75
CA LEU A 219 10.83 5.55 3.40
C LEU A 219 12.32 5.20 3.45
N ALA A 220 12.80 4.41 2.51
CA ALA A 220 14.22 4.10 2.36
C ALA A 220 15.01 5.39 2.14
N LYS A 221 16.24 5.42 2.63
CA LYS A 221 17.18 6.53 2.44
C LYS A 221 18.47 6.00 1.84
N ASN A 222 19.07 6.82 0.99
CA ASN A 222 20.28 6.44 0.28
C ASN A 222 21.47 6.20 1.22
N ASN A 223 22.21 5.15 0.98
CA ASN A 223 23.42 4.75 1.69
C ASN A 223 23.23 4.55 3.21
N ILE A 224 22.09 4.00 3.61
CA ILE A 224 21.78 3.68 5.01
C ILE A 224 21.81 2.17 5.22
N LYS A 225 22.44 1.74 6.31
CA LYS A 225 22.38 0.39 6.83
C LYS A 225 20.98 0.15 7.44
N PRO A 226 20.22 -0.85 6.97
CA PRO A 226 18.90 -1.14 7.53
C PRO A 226 19.00 -1.86 8.88
N LEU A 227 17.99 -1.68 9.72
CA LEU A 227 17.87 -2.33 11.01
C LEU A 227 16.93 -3.53 10.91
N PRO A 228 17.23 -4.68 11.56
CA PRO A 228 16.28 -5.76 11.75
C PRO A 228 14.98 -5.27 12.39
N GLY A 229 13.84 -5.85 12.01
CA GLY A 229 12.55 -5.45 12.56
C GLY A 229 12.03 -4.09 12.09
N HIS A 230 12.62 -3.54 11.03
CA HIS A 230 12.17 -2.30 10.42
C HIS A 230 11.74 -2.53 8.96
N VAL A 231 10.76 -1.77 8.50
CA VAL A 231 10.23 -1.81 7.13
C VAL A 231 10.72 -0.59 6.38
N TYR A 232 11.24 -0.80 5.18
CA TYR A 232 11.76 0.25 4.31
C TYR A 232 11.06 0.17 2.94
N PHE A 233 10.33 1.23 2.60
CA PHE A 233 9.67 1.36 1.31
C PHE A 233 10.58 2.07 0.30
N ALA A 234 10.57 1.60 -0.93
CA ALA A 234 11.12 2.35 -2.05
C ALA A 234 10.36 3.68 -2.21
N PRO A 235 11.04 4.84 -2.21
CA PRO A 235 10.38 6.10 -2.53
C PRO A 235 9.82 6.08 -3.96
N ALA A 236 8.77 6.85 -4.19
CA ALA A 236 8.29 7.05 -5.54
C ALA A 236 9.38 7.73 -6.41
N ASP A 237 9.41 7.36 -7.69
CA ASP A 237 10.37 7.85 -8.68
C ASP A 237 11.86 7.53 -8.40
N GLU A 238 12.14 6.61 -7.45
CA GLU A 238 13.48 6.09 -7.20
C GLU A 238 13.46 4.55 -7.10
N HIS A 239 14.46 3.88 -7.65
CA HIS A 239 14.64 2.45 -7.43
C HIS A 239 15.35 2.19 -6.11
N LEU A 240 14.79 1.31 -5.27
CA LEU A 240 15.48 0.76 -4.12
C LEU A 240 16.31 -0.45 -4.55
N THR A 241 17.60 -0.39 -4.26
CA THR A 241 18.58 -1.45 -4.53
C THR A 241 19.50 -1.64 -3.34
N PHE A 242 20.40 -2.63 -3.40
CA PHE A 242 21.32 -2.94 -2.33
C PHE A 242 22.77 -2.99 -2.83
N ILE A 243 23.71 -2.66 -1.95
CA ILE A 243 25.14 -2.83 -2.16
C ILE A 243 25.77 -3.56 -0.98
N SER A 244 26.67 -4.51 -1.28
CA SER A 244 27.42 -5.24 -0.22
C SER A 244 28.57 -4.42 0.29
N TYR A 245 28.84 -4.58 1.59
CA TYR A 245 30.05 -4.11 2.28
C TYR A 245 30.79 -5.29 2.88
N PRO A 246 32.07 -5.12 3.31
CA PRO A 246 32.79 -6.14 4.06
C PRO A 246 32.01 -6.63 5.30
N GLU A 247 32.36 -7.82 5.81
CA GLU A 247 31.77 -8.43 7.02
C GLU A 247 30.28 -8.80 6.90
N ASN A 248 29.83 -9.16 5.68
CA ASN A 248 28.42 -9.46 5.38
C ASN A 248 27.45 -8.31 5.66
N ASP A 249 27.96 -7.08 5.62
CA ASP A 249 27.14 -5.88 5.75
C ASP A 249 26.57 -5.42 4.41
N PHE A 250 25.49 -4.64 4.44
CA PHE A 250 24.89 -4.07 3.23
C PHE A 250 24.14 -2.78 3.53
N HIS A 251 24.02 -1.94 2.49
CA HIS A 251 23.28 -0.69 2.58
C HIS A 251 22.21 -0.63 1.48
N MET A 252 21.16 0.11 1.79
CA MET A 252 20.15 0.53 0.81
C MET A 252 20.73 1.61 -0.10
N ILE A 253 20.48 1.49 -1.39
CA ILE A 253 20.85 2.50 -2.40
C ILE A 253 19.61 2.90 -3.17
N LEU A 254 19.39 4.20 -3.26
CA LEU A 254 18.36 4.80 -4.08
C LEU A 254 18.99 5.33 -5.36
N ASN A 255 18.37 5.11 -6.51
CA ASN A 255 18.86 5.58 -7.78
C ASN A 255 17.73 5.89 -8.77
N HIS A 256 18.05 6.75 -9.75
CA HIS A 256 17.16 7.16 -10.82
C HIS A 256 17.47 6.45 -12.14
N ASP A 257 17.94 5.21 -12.10
CA ASP A 257 18.08 4.40 -13.32
C ASP A 257 16.79 4.42 -14.16
N ALA A 258 16.92 4.11 -15.45
CA ALA A 258 15.77 4.06 -16.33
C ALA A 258 14.65 3.17 -15.76
N PRO A 259 13.37 3.59 -15.88
CA PRO A 259 12.24 2.78 -15.48
C PRO A 259 12.26 1.40 -16.14
N VAL A 260 11.88 0.37 -15.40
CA VAL A 260 11.69 -0.99 -15.91
C VAL A 260 10.22 -1.15 -16.29
N ASN A 261 9.92 -1.41 -17.56
CA ASN A 261 8.53 -1.48 -18.05
C ASN A 261 7.67 -0.27 -17.61
N PHE A 262 8.26 0.94 -17.72
CA PHE A 262 7.67 2.22 -17.30
C PHE A 262 7.47 2.37 -15.79
N LEU A 263 8.01 1.47 -14.96
CA LEU A 263 7.88 1.49 -13.49
C LEU A 263 9.16 2.01 -12.83
N ARG A 264 9.01 2.97 -11.94
CA ARG A 264 10.02 3.43 -10.98
C ARG A 264 9.31 3.97 -9.72
N PRO A 265 9.44 3.25 -8.58
CA PRO A 265 10.27 2.06 -8.34
C PRO A 265 9.80 0.82 -9.11
N ALA A 266 10.71 -0.12 -9.35
CA ALA A 266 10.41 -1.42 -9.94
C ALA A 266 10.86 -2.58 -9.01
N VAL A 267 10.03 -3.60 -8.88
CA VAL A 267 10.32 -4.80 -8.09
C VAL A 267 11.49 -5.57 -8.67
N ASP A 268 11.56 -5.68 -10.01
CA ASP A 268 12.70 -6.31 -10.71
C ASP A 268 14.04 -5.65 -10.36
N LYS A 269 14.10 -4.32 -10.13
CA LYS A 269 15.34 -3.65 -9.70
C LYS A 269 15.74 -4.05 -8.28
N MET A 270 14.79 -4.04 -7.35
CA MET A 270 15.05 -4.46 -5.97
C MET A 270 15.46 -5.93 -5.90
N PHE A 271 14.71 -6.84 -6.52
CA PHE A 271 15.02 -8.26 -6.53
C PHE A 271 16.33 -8.56 -7.27
N GLY A 272 16.59 -7.89 -8.41
CA GLY A 272 17.84 -8.06 -9.16
C GLY A 272 19.08 -7.62 -8.39
N SER A 273 18.97 -6.64 -7.49
CA SER A 273 20.05 -6.31 -6.55
C SER A 273 20.14 -7.29 -5.39
N ALA A 274 18.99 -7.81 -4.90
CA ALA A 274 18.95 -8.85 -3.87
C ALA A 274 19.58 -10.17 -4.35
N VAL A 275 19.44 -10.52 -5.63
CA VAL A 275 20.16 -11.64 -6.28
C VAL A 275 21.66 -11.54 -6.05
N LYS A 276 22.22 -10.34 -6.20
CA LYS A 276 23.68 -10.11 -6.12
C LYS A 276 24.18 -10.02 -4.68
N VAL A 277 23.36 -9.45 -3.78
CA VAL A 277 23.79 -9.14 -2.41
C VAL A 277 23.46 -10.26 -1.43
N PHE A 278 22.26 -10.82 -1.51
CA PHE A 278 21.78 -11.80 -0.54
C PHE A 278 21.80 -13.24 -1.09
N GLY A 279 21.59 -13.41 -2.40
CA GLY A 279 21.50 -14.73 -3.01
C GLY A 279 20.49 -15.63 -2.28
N LYS A 280 20.94 -16.80 -1.81
CA LYS A 280 20.12 -17.78 -1.06
C LYS A 280 19.61 -17.28 0.29
N ASN A 281 20.22 -16.24 0.85
CA ASN A 281 19.86 -15.68 2.15
C ASN A 281 18.73 -14.61 2.04
N CYS A 282 18.04 -14.53 0.91
CA CYS A 282 16.89 -13.68 0.68
C CYS A 282 15.58 -14.47 0.81
N ILE A 283 14.58 -13.86 1.44
CA ILE A 283 13.18 -14.27 1.27
C ILE A 283 12.55 -13.24 0.33
N ALA A 284 11.90 -13.70 -0.75
CA ALA A 284 11.21 -12.83 -1.69
C ALA A 284 9.71 -13.16 -1.72
N VAL A 285 8.87 -12.13 -1.66
CA VAL A 285 7.41 -12.26 -1.69
C VAL A 285 6.83 -11.38 -2.79
N ILE A 286 5.96 -11.94 -3.62
CA ILE A 286 5.18 -11.19 -4.59
C ILE A 286 3.71 -11.24 -4.17
N LEU A 287 3.17 -10.06 -3.89
CA LEU A 287 1.78 -9.86 -3.49
C LEU A 287 0.94 -9.33 -4.66
N THR A 288 -0.35 -9.14 -4.39
CA THR A 288 -1.34 -8.61 -5.33
C THR A 288 -0.80 -7.45 -6.17
N GLY A 289 -1.14 -7.44 -7.45
CA GLY A 289 -0.73 -6.39 -8.37
C GLY A 289 -0.94 -6.75 -9.84
N MET A 290 -1.08 -5.72 -10.67
CA MET A 290 -1.21 -5.88 -12.11
C MET A 290 0.16 -6.03 -12.78
N GLY A 291 0.23 -6.81 -13.86
CA GLY A 291 1.43 -6.97 -14.68
C GLY A 291 2.33 -8.12 -14.21
N SER A 292 3.65 -7.99 -14.44
CA SER A 292 4.62 -9.08 -14.23
C SER A 292 5.93 -8.62 -13.58
N ASP A 293 5.98 -7.38 -13.07
CA ASP A 293 7.19 -6.86 -12.44
C ASP A 293 7.58 -7.69 -11.22
N GLY A 294 8.87 -7.98 -11.11
CA GLY A 294 9.43 -8.85 -10.07
C GLY A 294 9.42 -10.35 -10.39
N ALA A 295 8.61 -10.82 -11.35
CA ALA A 295 8.51 -12.26 -11.63
C ALA A 295 9.83 -12.87 -12.14
N ARG A 296 10.53 -12.16 -13.03
CA ARG A 296 11.81 -12.59 -13.60
C ARG A 296 12.90 -12.68 -12.54
N GLU A 297 13.07 -11.65 -11.76
CA GLU A 297 14.12 -11.61 -10.74
C GLU A 297 13.78 -12.47 -9.53
N CYS A 298 12.49 -12.70 -9.23
CA CYS A 298 12.04 -13.72 -8.27
C CYS A 298 12.47 -15.14 -8.71
N LEU A 299 12.36 -15.46 -10.00
CA LEU A 299 12.88 -16.73 -10.55
C LEU A 299 14.41 -16.83 -10.39
N ASN A 300 15.14 -15.73 -10.60
CA ASN A 300 16.59 -15.71 -10.43
C ASN A 300 16.97 -15.92 -8.95
N LEU A 301 16.26 -15.30 -8.01
CA LEU A 301 16.42 -15.55 -6.57
C LEU A 301 16.19 -17.02 -6.23
N LYS A 302 15.08 -17.60 -6.69
CA LYS A 302 14.79 -19.04 -6.48
C LYS A 302 15.88 -19.94 -7.00
N LYS A 303 16.41 -19.68 -8.22
CA LYS A 303 17.51 -20.46 -8.80
C LYS A 303 18.78 -20.44 -7.96
N LEU A 304 19.01 -19.39 -7.20
CA LEU A 304 20.13 -19.27 -6.25
C LEU A 304 19.85 -19.92 -4.89
N GLY A 305 18.63 -20.43 -4.68
CA GLY A 305 18.23 -21.07 -3.42
C GLY A 305 17.56 -20.12 -2.42
N ALA A 306 17.21 -18.92 -2.83
CA ALA A 306 16.35 -18.04 -2.03
C ALA A 306 14.95 -18.64 -1.85
N TYR A 307 14.29 -18.28 -0.76
CA TYR A 307 12.92 -18.73 -0.53
C TYR A 307 11.93 -17.72 -1.12
N THR A 308 11.04 -18.20 -1.98
CA THR A 308 10.14 -17.32 -2.75
C THR A 308 8.69 -17.72 -2.53
N ILE A 309 7.85 -16.73 -2.22
CA ILE A 309 6.41 -16.91 -1.97
C ILE A 309 5.63 -16.01 -2.92
N THR A 310 4.54 -16.50 -3.47
CA THR A 310 3.54 -15.69 -4.16
C THR A 310 2.19 -15.78 -3.44
N GLN A 311 1.48 -14.67 -3.40
CA GLN A 311 0.10 -14.64 -2.91
C GLN A 311 -0.80 -15.45 -3.84
N ASP A 312 -1.76 -16.20 -3.29
CA ASP A 312 -2.71 -16.98 -4.07
C ASP A 312 -3.76 -16.10 -4.79
N GLU A 313 -4.45 -16.67 -5.77
CA GLU A 313 -5.46 -15.97 -6.55
C GLU A 313 -6.65 -15.51 -5.68
N ALA A 314 -7.09 -16.35 -4.76
CA ALA A 314 -8.30 -16.12 -3.98
C ALA A 314 -8.19 -14.92 -3.02
N SER A 315 -6.99 -14.63 -2.51
CA SER A 315 -6.75 -13.49 -1.61
C SER A 315 -6.18 -12.25 -2.31
N CYS A 316 -5.86 -12.32 -3.63
CA CYS A 316 -5.41 -11.17 -4.40
C CYS A 316 -6.58 -10.24 -4.77
N VAL A 317 -6.35 -8.93 -4.72
CA VAL A 317 -7.22 -7.94 -5.37
C VAL A 317 -7.07 -8.05 -6.89
N ILE A 318 -5.82 -8.12 -7.38
CA ILE A 318 -5.47 -8.38 -8.78
C ILE A 318 -4.42 -9.49 -8.83
N TYR A 319 -4.78 -10.63 -9.42
CA TYR A 319 -3.89 -11.76 -9.61
C TYR A 319 -3.08 -11.64 -10.91
N GLY A 320 -2.19 -10.66 -10.99
CA GLY A 320 -1.31 -10.40 -12.14
C GLY A 320 0.14 -10.70 -11.82
N MET A 321 0.81 -9.91 -10.98
CA MET A 321 2.20 -10.13 -10.58
C MET A 321 2.42 -11.51 -9.93
N PRO A 322 1.58 -11.98 -8.99
CA PRO A 322 1.72 -13.33 -8.43
C PRO A 322 1.52 -14.42 -9.48
N LYS A 323 0.53 -14.27 -10.39
CA LYS A 323 0.29 -15.18 -11.49
C LYS A 323 1.51 -15.32 -12.40
N ALA A 324 2.07 -14.18 -12.84
CA ALA A 324 3.26 -14.18 -13.69
C ALA A 324 4.45 -14.90 -13.05
N ALA A 325 4.69 -14.67 -11.75
CA ALA A 325 5.73 -15.36 -11.01
C ALA A 325 5.45 -16.86 -10.87
N TYR A 326 4.21 -17.24 -10.60
CA TYR A 326 3.78 -18.65 -10.54
C TYR A 326 3.97 -19.36 -11.89
N GLU A 327 3.48 -18.78 -12.98
CA GLU A 327 3.58 -19.36 -14.34
C GLU A 327 5.04 -19.50 -14.82
N MET A 328 5.92 -18.59 -14.37
CA MET A 328 7.37 -18.69 -14.62
C MET A 328 8.07 -19.73 -13.75
N GLY A 329 7.37 -20.36 -12.79
CA GLY A 329 7.97 -21.26 -11.83
C GLY A 329 8.83 -20.57 -10.77
N ALA A 330 8.63 -19.28 -10.54
CA ALA A 330 9.41 -18.49 -9.60
C ALA A 330 9.02 -18.70 -8.13
N ALA A 331 7.83 -19.24 -7.84
CA ALA A 331 7.38 -19.49 -6.47
C ALA A 331 7.89 -20.83 -5.92
N CYS A 332 8.40 -20.84 -4.70
CA CYS A 332 8.57 -22.07 -3.90
C CYS A 332 7.21 -22.47 -3.32
N GLU A 333 6.44 -21.49 -2.85
CA GLU A 333 5.09 -21.69 -2.31
C GLU A 333 4.12 -20.64 -2.85
N VAL A 334 2.86 -21.04 -3.00
CA VAL A 334 1.72 -20.15 -3.27
C VAL A 334 0.82 -20.19 -2.05
N LEU A 335 0.62 -19.07 -1.38
CA LEU A 335 -0.08 -19.02 -0.10
C LEU A 335 -1.17 -17.94 -0.06
N PRO A 336 -2.30 -18.20 0.62
CA PRO A 336 -3.23 -17.16 0.99
C PRO A 336 -2.55 -16.09 1.86
N LEU A 337 -2.93 -14.83 1.70
CA LEU A 337 -2.35 -13.71 2.45
C LEU A 337 -2.27 -13.98 3.95
N SER A 338 -3.34 -14.54 4.52
CA SER A 338 -3.45 -14.85 5.95
C SER A 338 -2.41 -15.85 6.48
N GLN A 339 -1.83 -16.69 5.60
CA GLN A 339 -0.83 -17.70 5.98
C GLN A 339 0.61 -17.21 5.76
N ILE A 340 0.83 -16.18 4.95
CA ILE A 340 2.17 -15.67 4.64
C ILE A 340 2.92 -15.23 5.91
N PRO A 341 2.34 -14.47 6.86
CA PRO A 341 3.06 -14.06 8.07
C PRO A 341 3.58 -15.25 8.90
N GLN A 342 2.74 -16.25 9.13
CA GLN A 342 3.13 -17.44 9.88
C GLN A 342 4.26 -18.22 9.16
N ARG A 343 4.17 -18.31 7.84
CA ARG A 343 5.21 -18.97 7.04
C ARG A 343 6.54 -18.21 7.12
N LEU A 344 6.51 -16.88 7.01
CA LEU A 344 7.71 -16.05 7.12
C LEU A 344 8.39 -16.25 8.48
N TRP A 345 7.63 -16.30 9.58
CA TRP A 345 8.16 -16.59 10.90
C TRP A 345 8.83 -17.96 10.96
N SER A 346 8.23 -18.99 10.39
CA SER A 346 8.81 -20.35 10.37
C SER A 346 10.13 -20.45 9.61
N LEU A 347 10.44 -19.50 8.72
CA LEU A 347 11.68 -19.46 7.95
C LEU A 347 12.83 -18.76 8.70
N VAL A 348 12.54 -17.88 9.63
CA VAL A 348 13.52 -17.03 10.33
C VAL A 348 13.69 -17.39 11.82
N SER A 349 12.89 -18.35 12.34
CA SER A 349 12.91 -18.84 13.73
C SER A 349 13.98 -19.89 13.97
#